data_dcc6b84fc2cc9481fad54edfcc488589
#
_entry.id   dcc6b84fc2cc9481fad54edfcc488589
#
_cell.length_a   1.000
_cell.length_b   1.000
_cell.length_c   1.000
_cell.angle_alpha   90.00
_cell.angle_beta   90.00
_cell.angle_gamma   90.00
#
_symmetry.space_group_name_H-M   'P 1'
#
loop_
_entity.id
_entity.type
_entity.pdbx_description
1 polymer ?
#
loop_
_entity_poly.entity_id
_entity_poly.type
_entity_poly.pdbx_seq_one_letter_code
_entity_poly.pdbx_strand_id
1 'polypeptide(L)'
;MTGISVAVAGFGWMGRVHTQAYLRLRQHYPQLPVIRLAAVADEVPGRGEEAADQFGFEAFTQDWRDIAADPAIDAVSITAPNFLHREIGVAMAEAGKHIWIEKPVGLSTEDAKAVAAAVSKAGVQSTVGFNYRNAPAVALAKSLIDSGELGTITHSRFRFLSDYAAHPEGALSWRYERERGGAGVLGDLASHGIDLIRHLLGDVDALVADTAIFIPERARPSAATSGHARASGGEMGAVENEDFVSALLRLGSGGRCTLEACRVAVGEQNNYGFEIHGTKGAVFWDYRRMGELGTCLGSKYQDQSVTTVLVGPESGEFGRFQPGAANAMGYDDLKVIEARNFVSSIVDGAPQGATIADAVASAQALDAMVASVSSGGWISLG
;
A
#
# COMPACT_ATOMS: atom_id res chain seq x y z
N MET A 1 21.64 -20.77 8.06
CA MET A 1 20.31 -20.38 8.55
C MET A 1 19.31 -21.34 7.94
N THR A 2 18.43 -21.92 8.72
CA THR A 2 17.26 -22.66 8.24
C THR A 2 16.40 -21.72 7.37
N GLY A 3 15.81 -22.24 6.29
CA GLY A 3 14.90 -21.45 5.44
C GLY A 3 13.69 -20.92 6.24
N ILE A 4 12.96 -19.96 5.65
CA ILE A 4 11.68 -19.45 6.18
C ILE A 4 10.56 -20.04 5.33
N SER A 5 9.60 -20.70 5.98
CA SER A 5 8.41 -21.27 5.34
C SER A 5 7.31 -20.22 5.30
N VAL A 6 6.86 -19.86 4.10
CA VAL A 6 5.83 -18.85 3.92
C VAL A 6 4.56 -19.45 3.30
N ALA A 7 3.43 -18.90 3.69
CA ALA A 7 2.15 -19.17 3.04
C ALA A 7 1.51 -17.87 2.52
N VAL A 8 0.53 -18.01 1.62
CA VAL A 8 -0.25 -16.90 1.06
C VAL A 8 -1.73 -17.18 1.28
N ALA A 9 -2.43 -16.26 1.95
CA ALA A 9 -3.87 -16.31 2.19
C ALA A 9 -4.59 -15.29 1.30
N GLY A 10 -5.34 -15.79 0.31
CA GLY A 10 -5.95 -15.03 -0.79
C GLY A 10 -5.06 -14.96 -2.03
N PHE A 11 -5.45 -15.61 -3.12
CA PHE A 11 -4.62 -15.68 -4.33
C PHE A 11 -5.22 -14.92 -5.51
N GLY A 12 -5.61 -13.66 -5.24
CA GLY A 12 -5.95 -12.69 -6.26
C GLY A 12 -4.69 -12.09 -6.92
N TRP A 13 -4.82 -10.86 -7.48
CA TRP A 13 -3.67 -10.16 -8.07
C TRP A 13 -2.52 -9.97 -7.06
N MET A 14 -2.81 -9.50 -5.84
CA MET A 14 -1.76 -9.27 -4.84
C MET A 14 -1.13 -10.56 -4.32
N GLY A 15 -1.87 -11.67 -4.23
CA GLY A 15 -1.29 -12.96 -3.88
C GLY A 15 -0.23 -13.42 -4.88
N ARG A 16 -0.50 -13.23 -6.18
CA ARG A 16 0.49 -13.47 -7.25
C ARG A 16 1.72 -12.58 -7.13
N VAL A 17 1.50 -11.28 -6.87
CA VAL A 17 2.60 -10.30 -6.74
C VAL A 17 3.49 -10.61 -5.54
N HIS A 18 2.92 -10.93 -4.37
CA HIS A 18 3.69 -11.34 -3.19
C HIS A 18 4.49 -12.64 -3.45
N THR A 19 3.87 -13.62 -4.09
CA THR A 19 4.54 -14.87 -4.45
C THR A 19 5.73 -14.62 -5.38
N GLN A 20 5.55 -13.80 -6.42
CA GLN A 20 6.62 -13.41 -7.34
C GLN A 20 7.73 -12.66 -6.61
N ALA A 21 7.41 -11.82 -5.64
CA ALA A 21 8.40 -11.13 -4.83
C ALA A 21 9.26 -12.12 -4.02
N TYR A 22 8.66 -13.13 -3.37
CA TYR A 22 9.40 -14.18 -2.68
C TYR A 22 10.31 -14.99 -3.62
N LEU A 23 9.82 -15.38 -4.79
CA LEU A 23 10.60 -16.14 -5.77
C LEU A 23 11.81 -15.34 -6.30
N ARG A 24 11.68 -14.04 -6.45
CA ARG A 24 12.74 -13.13 -6.92
C ARG A 24 13.71 -12.73 -5.80
N LEU A 25 13.32 -12.88 -4.53
CA LEU A 25 14.06 -12.35 -3.39
C LEU A 25 15.53 -12.82 -3.40
N ARG A 26 15.78 -14.11 -3.60
CA ARG A 26 17.14 -14.67 -3.61
C ARG A 26 18.02 -14.11 -4.73
N GLN A 27 17.43 -13.71 -5.86
CA GLN A 27 18.18 -13.16 -6.99
C GLN A 27 18.75 -11.78 -6.67
N HIS A 28 18.00 -10.99 -5.90
CA HIS A 28 18.38 -9.63 -5.52
C HIS A 28 19.08 -9.56 -4.15
N TYR A 29 18.78 -10.50 -3.24
CA TYR A 29 19.25 -10.53 -1.85
C TYR A 29 19.73 -11.93 -1.45
N PRO A 30 20.84 -12.42 -2.04
CA PRO A 30 21.33 -13.79 -1.83
C PRO A 30 21.77 -14.07 -0.38
N GLN A 31 21.96 -13.03 0.43
CA GLN A 31 22.33 -13.13 1.85
C GLN A 31 21.14 -13.49 2.76
N LEU A 32 19.90 -13.31 2.30
CA LEU A 32 18.70 -13.66 3.08
C LEU A 32 18.46 -15.18 3.09
N PRO A 33 17.70 -15.68 4.08
CA PRO A 33 17.29 -17.08 4.12
C PRO A 33 16.55 -17.50 2.84
N VAL A 34 16.64 -18.78 2.53
CA VAL A 34 15.84 -19.37 1.44
C VAL A 34 14.38 -19.34 1.84
N ILE A 35 13.52 -18.83 0.98
CA ILE A 35 12.08 -18.86 1.17
C ILE A 35 11.51 -20.15 0.59
N ARG A 36 10.72 -20.87 1.39
CA ARG A 36 9.97 -22.04 0.99
C ARG A 36 8.51 -21.68 0.88
N LEU A 37 7.91 -21.85 -0.28
CA LEU A 37 6.47 -21.63 -0.51
C LEU A 37 5.69 -22.83 0.02
N ALA A 38 5.32 -22.80 1.31
CA ALA A 38 4.74 -23.95 1.99
C ALA A 38 3.29 -24.21 1.59
N ALA A 39 2.44 -23.17 1.59
CA ALA A 39 1.04 -23.32 1.29
C ALA A 39 0.41 -22.09 0.65
N VAL A 40 -0.67 -22.27 -0.10
CA VAL A 40 -1.54 -21.22 -0.58
C VAL A 40 -2.99 -21.54 -0.22
N ALA A 41 -3.73 -20.54 0.28
CA ALA A 41 -5.16 -20.65 0.56
C ALA A 41 -5.97 -19.69 -0.31
N ASP A 42 -7.01 -20.18 -0.97
CA ASP A 42 -8.01 -19.34 -1.65
C ASP A 42 -9.37 -20.06 -1.66
N GLU A 43 -10.43 -19.32 -1.28
CA GLU A 43 -11.80 -19.86 -1.18
C GLU A 43 -12.40 -20.26 -2.54
N VAL A 44 -11.87 -19.70 -3.65
CA VAL A 44 -12.36 -20.01 -4.99
C VAL A 44 -11.84 -21.39 -5.42
N PRO A 45 -12.75 -22.35 -5.71
CA PRO A 45 -12.36 -23.69 -6.11
C PRO A 45 -11.39 -23.70 -7.29
N GLY A 46 -10.32 -24.51 -7.20
CA GLY A 46 -9.29 -24.67 -8.22
C GLY A 46 -8.19 -23.59 -8.20
N ARG A 47 -8.45 -22.39 -7.69
CA ARG A 47 -7.46 -21.29 -7.72
C ARG A 47 -6.21 -21.59 -6.90
N GLY A 48 -6.37 -22.20 -5.73
CA GLY A 48 -5.24 -22.62 -4.88
C GLY A 48 -4.40 -23.71 -5.55
N GLU A 49 -5.03 -24.69 -6.18
CA GLU A 49 -4.37 -25.77 -6.92
C GLU A 49 -3.57 -25.22 -8.13
N GLU A 50 -4.20 -24.38 -8.95
CA GLU A 50 -3.53 -23.69 -10.06
C GLU A 50 -2.33 -22.87 -9.60
N ALA A 51 -2.47 -22.19 -8.46
CA ALA A 51 -1.41 -21.42 -7.87
C ALA A 51 -0.24 -22.30 -7.40
N ALA A 52 -0.53 -23.44 -6.76
CA ALA A 52 0.47 -24.39 -6.33
C ALA A 52 1.27 -24.95 -7.51
N ASP A 53 0.58 -25.35 -8.57
CA ASP A 53 1.22 -25.85 -9.78
C ASP A 53 2.07 -24.78 -10.48
N GLN A 54 1.53 -23.55 -10.60
CA GLN A 54 2.23 -22.47 -11.33
C GLN A 54 3.46 -21.93 -10.60
N PHE A 55 3.37 -21.80 -9.27
CA PHE A 55 4.40 -21.11 -8.46
C PHE A 55 5.21 -22.05 -7.57
N GLY A 56 4.84 -23.33 -7.49
CA GLY A 56 5.58 -24.32 -6.73
C GLY A 56 5.31 -24.30 -5.22
N PHE A 57 4.06 -23.99 -4.79
CA PHE A 57 3.68 -24.22 -3.41
C PHE A 57 3.60 -25.73 -3.12
N GLU A 58 4.01 -26.11 -1.93
CA GLU A 58 4.01 -27.54 -1.52
C GLU A 58 2.60 -28.08 -1.22
N ALA A 59 1.68 -27.16 -0.83
CA ALA A 59 0.29 -27.48 -0.52
C ALA A 59 -0.67 -26.36 -0.93
N PHE A 60 -1.94 -26.71 -1.07
CA PHE A 60 -3.03 -25.73 -1.23
C PHE A 60 -4.23 -26.13 -0.36
N THR A 61 -5.05 -25.12 -0.01
CA THR A 61 -6.30 -25.32 0.73
C THR A 61 -7.33 -24.27 0.33
N GLN A 62 -8.61 -24.53 0.64
CA GLN A 62 -9.68 -23.55 0.50
C GLN A 62 -9.97 -22.78 1.79
N ASP A 63 -9.41 -23.24 2.92
CA ASP A 63 -9.58 -22.58 4.21
C ASP A 63 -8.24 -22.06 4.75
N TRP A 64 -8.10 -20.75 4.87
CA TRP A 64 -6.92 -20.13 5.44
C TRP A 64 -6.62 -20.55 6.90
N ARG A 65 -7.60 -21.14 7.61
CA ARG A 65 -7.42 -21.64 8.97
C ARG A 65 -6.47 -22.83 9.04
N ASP A 66 -6.36 -23.59 7.96
CA ASP A 66 -5.38 -24.66 7.84
C ASP A 66 -3.96 -24.10 7.91
N ILE A 67 -3.70 -22.91 7.31
CA ILE A 67 -2.42 -22.21 7.39
C ILE A 67 -2.12 -21.80 8.85
N ALA A 68 -3.13 -21.27 9.56
CA ALA A 68 -2.97 -20.86 10.96
C ALA A 68 -2.62 -22.06 11.86
N ALA A 69 -3.21 -23.22 11.59
CA ALA A 69 -3.03 -24.45 12.36
C ALA A 69 -1.70 -25.19 12.05
N ASP A 70 -1.05 -24.93 10.94
CA ASP A 70 0.18 -25.62 10.55
C ASP A 70 1.42 -25.03 11.25
N PRO A 71 2.06 -25.78 12.18
CA PRO A 71 3.25 -25.30 12.89
C PRO A 71 4.50 -25.20 12.00
N ALA A 72 4.50 -25.78 10.80
CA ALA A 72 5.61 -25.74 9.88
C ALA A 72 5.68 -24.44 9.04
N ILE A 73 4.69 -23.57 9.15
CA ILE A 73 4.63 -22.27 8.51
C ILE A 73 5.10 -21.19 9.48
N ASP A 74 6.13 -20.42 9.09
CA ASP A 74 6.72 -19.36 9.89
C ASP A 74 6.05 -18.01 9.67
N ALA A 75 5.63 -17.73 8.42
CA ALA A 75 5.14 -16.42 8.02
C ALA A 75 4.02 -16.52 6.97
N VAL A 76 3.15 -15.51 6.93
CA VAL A 76 1.99 -15.49 6.03
C VAL A 76 1.86 -14.14 5.34
N SER A 77 1.69 -14.15 4.00
CA SER A 77 1.18 -13.03 3.23
C SER A 77 -0.34 -13.03 3.24
N ILE A 78 -0.95 -11.95 3.71
CA ILE A 78 -2.40 -11.78 3.77
C ILE A 78 -2.82 -10.83 2.65
N THR A 79 -3.39 -11.39 1.59
CA THR A 79 -3.78 -10.70 0.35
C THR A 79 -5.24 -10.98 -0.02
N ALA A 80 -6.02 -11.39 0.96
CA ALA A 80 -7.46 -11.60 0.90
C ALA A 80 -8.23 -10.27 0.73
N PRO A 81 -9.55 -10.28 0.50
CA PRO A 81 -10.36 -9.06 0.53
C PRO A 81 -10.30 -8.32 1.88
N ASN A 82 -10.42 -6.97 1.85
CA ASN A 82 -10.22 -6.10 3.01
C ASN A 82 -10.99 -6.50 4.26
N PHE A 83 -12.25 -6.97 4.10
CA PHE A 83 -13.11 -7.37 5.22
C PHE A 83 -12.61 -8.62 5.97
N LEU A 84 -11.70 -9.39 5.37
CA LEU A 84 -11.07 -10.56 6.01
C LEU A 84 -9.73 -10.21 6.68
N HIS A 85 -9.15 -9.04 6.42
CA HIS A 85 -7.82 -8.69 6.91
C HIS A 85 -7.71 -8.73 8.43
N ARG A 86 -8.74 -8.24 9.15
CA ARG A 86 -8.76 -8.29 10.62
C ARG A 86 -8.79 -9.73 11.12
N GLU A 87 -9.75 -10.54 10.65
CA GLU A 87 -9.93 -11.93 11.10
C GLU A 87 -8.66 -12.75 10.86
N ILE A 88 -8.15 -12.72 9.63
CA ILE A 88 -6.96 -13.48 9.24
C ILE A 88 -5.72 -12.93 9.97
N GLY A 89 -5.54 -11.60 10.01
CA GLY A 89 -4.37 -10.98 10.65
C GLY A 89 -4.25 -11.29 12.13
N VAL A 90 -5.37 -11.23 12.86
CA VAL A 90 -5.42 -11.60 14.30
C VAL A 90 -5.11 -13.08 14.48
N ALA A 91 -5.79 -13.97 13.71
CA ALA A 91 -5.60 -15.41 13.85
C ALA A 91 -4.16 -15.86 13.53
N MET A 92 -3.54 -15.31 12.48
CA MET A 92 -2.16 -15.62 12.12
C MET A 92 -1.17 -15.15 13.19
N ALA A 93 -1.36 -13.92 13.70
CA ALA A 93 -0.51 -13.41 14.77
C ALA A 93 -0.66 -14.25 16.07
N GLU A 94 -1.89 -14.60 16.47
CA GLU A 94 -2.15 -15.44 17.65
C GLU A 94 -1.58 -16.86 17.49
N ALA A 95 -1.50 -17.37 16.26
CA ALA A 95 -0.83 -18.63 15.92
C ALA A 95 0.72 -18.50 15.87
N GLY A 96 1.28 -17.33 16.23
CA GLY A 96 2.72 -17.09 16.24
C GLY A 96 3.35 -16.90 14.87
N LYS A 97 2.55 -16.63 13.81
CA LYS A 97 3.05 -16.40 12.46
C LYS A 97 3.43 -14.94 12.28
N HIS A 98 4.59 -14.67 11.65
CA HIS A 98 4.90 -13.35 11.13
C HIS A 98 3.95 -13.00 9.98
N ILE A 99 3.56 -11.73 9.84
CA ILE A 99 2.56 -11.34 8.84
C ILE A 99 3.07 -10.24 7.88
N TRP A 100 2.84 -10.45 6.58
CA TRP A 100 2.91 -9.42 5.56
C TRP A 100 1.50 -9.21 5.03
N ILE A 101 0.86 -8.13 5.44
CA ILE A 101 -0.55 -7.88 5.18
C ILE A 101 -0.75 -6.73 4.20
N GLU A 102 -1.68 -6.89 3.25
CA GLU A 102 -2.04 -5.81 2.35
C GLU A 102 -2.86 -4.70 3.03
N LYS A 103 -2.71 -3.52 2.48
CA LYS A 103 -3.49 -2.34 2.87
C LYS A 103 -4.90 -2.34 2.20
N PRO A 104 -5.88 -1.67 2.80
CA PRO A 104 -5.95 -1.24 4.19
C PRO A 104 -6.04 -2.43 5.13
N VAL A 105 -5.51 -2.28 6.35
CA VAL A 105 -5.58 -3.36 7.35
C VAL A 105 -6.95 -3.36 8.02
N GLY A 106 -7.90 -4.04 7.38
CA GLY A 106 -9.32 -4.03 7.77
C GLY A 106 -10.10 -2.88 7.16
N LEU A 107 -11.27 -2.59 7.73
CA LEU A 107 -12.23 -1.60 7.23
C LEU A 107 -12.25 -0.32 8.07
N SER A 108 -11.55 -0.30 9.22
CA SER A 108 -11.56 0.78 10.20
C SER A 108 -10.27 0.83 11.01
N THR A 109 -10.10 1.93 11.76
CA THR A 109 -9.03 2.05 12.78
C THR A 109 -9.09 0.93 13.81
N GLU A 110 -10.28 0.51 14.23
CA GLU A 110 -10.44 -0.54 15.24
C GLU A 110 -9.97 -1.91 14.72
N ASP A 111 -10.17 -2.18 13.43
CA ASP A 111 -9.65 -3.40 12.80
C ASP A 111 -8.12 -3.40 12.78
N ALA A 112 -7.51 -2.30 12.35
CA ALA A 112 -6.06 -2.15 12.33
C ALA A 112 -5.46 -2.27 13.73
N LYS A 113 -6.09 -1.66 14.75
CA LYS A 113 -5.68 -1.78 16.16
C LYS A 113 -5.80 -3.21 16.68
N ALA A 114 -6.83 -3.95 16.29
CA ALA A 114 -6.99 -5.34 16.70
C ALA A 114 -5.83 -6.21 16.18
N VAL A 115 -5.45 -6.04 14.90
CA VAL A 115 -4.29 -6.74 14.32
C VAL A 115 -3.00 -6.30 15.02
N ALA A 116 -2.81 -4.99 15.25
CA ALA A 116 -1.63 -4.46 15.93
C ALA A 116 -1.48 -5.01 17.35
N ALA A 117 -2.59 -5.13 18.11
CA ALA A 117 -2.60 -5.71 19.45
C ALA A 117 -2.21 -7.19 19.42
N ALA A 118 -2.73 -7.96 18.45
CA ALA A 118 -2.39 -9.38 18.31
C ALA A 118 -0.89 -9.55 17.95
N VAL A 119 -0.38 -8.79 16.99
CA VAL A 119 1.04 -8.77 16.59
C VAL A 119 1.93 -8.45 17.79
N SER A 120 1.61 -7.41 18.56
CA SER A 120 2.38 -7.00 19.74
C SER A 120 2.35 -8.06 20.83
N LYS A 121 1.18 -8.64 21.12
CA LYS A 121 1.00 -9.67 22.15
C LYS A 121 1.77 -10.95 21.81
N ALA A 122 1.77 -11.34 20.53
CA ALA A 122 2.46 -12.54 20.07
C ALA A 122 3.98 -12.32 19.87
N GLY A 123 4.45 -11.07 19.83
CA GLY A 123 5.86 -10.75 19.56
C GLY A 123 6.32 -11.08 18.14
N VAL A 124 5.39 -11.17 17.19
CA VAL A 124 5.69 -11.46 15.78
C VAL A 124 6.00 -10.19 14.99
N GLN A 125 6.74 -10.34 13.91
CA GLN A 125 7.01 -9.23 13.00
C GLN A 125 5.86 -9.02 12.01
N SER A 126 5.65 -7.74 11.62
CA SER A 126 4.63 -7.39 10.64
C SER A 126 5.17 -6.39 9.62
N THR A 127 4.73 -6.54 8.37
CA THR A 127 4.94 -5.59 7.29
C THR A 127 3.61 -5.32 6.59
N VAL A 128 3.39 -4.07 6.19
CA VAL A 128 2.15 -3.65 5.51
C VAL A 128 2.46 -3.25 4.07
N GLY A 129 1.53 -3.52 3.15
CA GLY A 129 1.64 -3.34 1.71
C GLY A 129 1.75 -1.88 1.22
N PHE A 130 2.48 -1.01 1.92
CA PHE A 130 2.77 0.36 1.52
C PHE A 130 4.04 0.45 0.65
N ASN A 131 4.04 -0.27 -0.47
CA ASN A 131 5.21 -0.48 -1.33
C ASN A 131 5.79 0.78 -1.97
N TYR A 132 5.02 1.86 -2.13
CA TYR A 132 5.51 3.08 -2.78
C TYR A 132 6.61 3.81 -2.01
N ARG A 133 6.75 3.58 -0.69
CA ARG A 133 7.90 4.04 0.09
C ARG A 133 9.23 3.54 -0.48
N ASN A 134 9.21 2.40 -1.19
CA ASN A 134 10.37 1.73 -1.75
C ASN A 134 10.78 2.27 -3.14
N ALA A 135 10.08 3.27 -3.68
CA ALA A 135 10.46 3.88 -4.95
C ALA A 135 11.78 4.65 -4.80
N PRO A 136 12.74 4.51 -5.74
CA PRO A 136 14.07 5.09 -5.61
C PRO A 136 14.08 6.59 -5.36
N ALA A 137 13.26 7.34 -6.11
CA ALA A 137 13.18 8.79 -5.95
C ALA A 137 12.50 9.21 -4.63
N VAL A 138 11.63 8.37 -4.06
CA VAL A 138 11.04 8.61 -2.73
C VAL A 138 12.11 8.50 -1.65
N ALA A 139 13.00 7.51 -1.74
CA ALA A 139 14.12 7.38 -0.80
C ALA A 139 15.07 8.60 -0.89
N LEU A 140 15.36 9.09 -2.10
CA LEU A 140 16.16 10.31 -2.30
C LEU A 140 15.44 11.53 -1.72
N ALA A 141 14.13 11.70 -2.00
CA ALA A 141 13.36 12.81 -1.43
C ALA A 141 13.39 12.79 0.10
N LYS A 142 13.21 11.62 0.73
CA LYS A 142 13.32 11.43 2.17
C LYS A 142 14.68 11.89 2.70
N SER A 143 15.77 11.48 2.05
CA SER A 143 17.13 11.87 2.41
C SER A 143 17.32 13.39 2.35
N LEU A 144 16.81 14.07 1.32
CA LEU A 144 16.90 15.53 1.17
C LEU A 144 16.07 16.28 2.23
N ILE A 145 14.93 15.72 2.61
CA ILE A 145 14.08 16.28 3.68
C ILE A 145 14.78 16.11 5.03
N ASP A 146 15.25 14.91 5.34
CA ASP A 146 15.89 14.60 6.64
C ASP A 146 17.22 15.33 6.85
N SER A 147 17.98 15.57 5.77
CA SER A 147 19.21 16.39 5.82
C SER A 147 18.96 17.90 5.95
N GLY A 148 17.69 18.33 5.83
CA GLY A 148 17.32 19.74 5.93
C GLY A 148 17.63 20.59 4.69
N GLU A 149 17.92 19.96 3.54
CA GLU A 149 18.18 20.65 2.27
C GLU A 149 16.98 21.49 1.81
N LEU A 150 15.75 21.05 2.14
CA LEU A 150 14.55 21.82 1.85
C LEU A 150 14.26 22.92 2.87
N GLY A 151 14.95 22.93 4.00
CA GLY A 151 14.64 23.82 5.14
C GLY A 151 13.34 23.40 5.84
N THR A 152 12.60 24.36 6.39
CA THR A 152 11.29 24.10 7.02
C THR A 152 10.25 23.85 5.93
N ILE A 153 9.55 22.71 6.00
CA ILE A 153 8.48 22.40 5.07
C ILE A 153 7.32 23.38 5.27
N THR A 154 6.93 24.07 4.21
CA THR A 154 5.85 25.04 4.23
C THR A 154 4.53 24.44 3.77
N HIS A 155 4.54 23.80 2.60
CA HIS A 155 3.35 23.12 2.08
C HIS A 155 3.74 21.98 1.13
N SER A 156 2.76 21.10 0.89
CA SER A 156 2.91 19.99 -0.03
C SER A 156 1.58 19.65 -0.69
N ARG A 157 1.67 18.94 -1.81
CA ARG A 157 0.52 18.37 -2.53
C ARG A 157 0.81 16.92 -2.84
N PHE A 158 -0.16 16.07 -2.53
CA PHE A 158 -0.13 14.66 -2.89
C PHE A 158 -1.36 14.34 -3.72
N ARG A 159 -1.20 13.53 -4.75
CA ARG A 159 -2.31 13.07 -5.59
C ARG A 159 -2.15 11.59 -5.93
N PHE A 160 -3.27 10.89 -6.01
CA PHE A 160 -3.33 9.56 -6.58
C PHE A 160 -4.59 9.43 -7.45
N LEU A 161 -4.44 9.62 -8.75
CA LEU A 161 -5.53 9.61 -9.72
C LEU A 161 -5.41 8.38 -10.61
N SER A 162 -6.52 7.70 -10.83
CA SER A 162 -6.59 6.51 -11.69
C SER A 162 -7.99 6.38 -12.30
N ASP A 163 -8.09 5.71 -13.44
CA ASP A 163 -9.34 5.48 -14.16
C ASP A 163 -9.84 4.04 -14.11
N TYR A 164 -9.24 3.18 -13.28
CA TYR A 164 -9.59 1.75 -13.26
C TYR A 164 -11.07 1.48 -12.96
N ALA A 165 -11.73 2.37 -12.26
CA ALA A 165 -13.15 2.29 -11.92
C ALA A 165 -14.03 3.20 -12.79
N ALA A 166 -13.48 3.91 -13.79
CA ALA A 166 -14.23 4.88 -14.59
C ALA A 166 -15.18 4.24 -15.60
N HIS A 167 -14.97 2.98 -15.99
CA HIS A 167 -15.79 2.34 -16.99
C HIS A 167 -17.22 2.12 -16.49
N PRO A 168 -18.27 2.60 -17.23
CA PRO A 168 -19.67 2.48 -16.79
C PRO A 168 -20.13 1.02 -16.60
N GLU A 169 -19.59 0.09 -17.39
CA GLU A 169 -19.86 -1.37 -17.30
C GLU A 169 -18.98 -2.08 -16.26
N GLY A 170 -18.24 -1.35 -15.43
CA GLY A 170 -17.51 -1.96 -14.31
C GLY A 170 -18.48 -2.69 -13.39
N ALA A 171 -18.21 -3.98 -13.07
CA ALA A 171 -19.08 -4.80 -12.25
C ALA A 171 -19.17 -4.29 -10.81
N LEU A 172 -20.38 -4.38 -10.23
CA LEU A 172 -20.56 -4.18 -8.78
C LEU A 172 -19.89 -5.34 -8.03
N SER A 173 -18.70 -5.09 -7.52
CA SER A 173 -17.97 -6.05 -6.69
C SER A 173 -18.06 -5.63 -5.22
N TRP A 174 -17.56 -6.49 -4.32
CA TRP A 174 -17.47 -6.21 -2.89
C TRP A 174 -16.77 -4.87 -2.56
N ARG A 175 -15.93 -4.38 -3.46
CA ARG A 175 -15.20 -3.11 -3.30
C ARG A 175 -16.11 -1.88 -3.23
N TYR A 176 -17.31 -1.97 -3.77
CA TYR A 176 -18.30 -0.88 -3.83
C TYR A 176 -19.35 -0.97 -2.74
N GLU A 177 -19.35 -2.04 -1.94
CA GLU A 177 -20.23 -2.28 -0.82
C GLU A 177 -19.55 -1.81 0.48
N ARG A 178 -20.16 -0.93 1.24
CA ARG A 178 -19.54 -0.35 2.45
C ARG A 178 -19.21 -1.40 3.51
N GLU A 179 -20.05 -2.39 3.66
CA GLU A 179 -19.87 -3.48 4.64
C GLU A 179 -18.63 -4.34 4.33
N ARG A 180 -18.29 -4.52 3.07
CA ARG A 180 -17.19 -5.41 2.61
C ARG A 180 -15.97 -4.66 2.11
N GLY A 181 -16.17 -3.58 1.38
CA GLY A 181 -15.10 -2.74 0.83
C GLY A 181 -14.63 -1.66 1.79
N GLY A 182 -15.47 -1.30 2.77
CA GLY A 182 -15.20 -0.17 3.64
C GLY A 182 -15.32 1.15 2.90
N ALA A 183 -14.40 2.05 3.15
CA ALA A 183 -14.22 3.28 2.40
C ALA A 183 -13.67 2.96 1.00
N GLY A 184 -14.20 3.61 -0.03
CA GLY A 184 -13.85 3.35 -1.42
C GLY A 184 -12.44 3.82 -1.80
N VAL A 185 -12.36 4.99 -2.43
CA VAL A 185 -11.07 5.59 -2.81
C VAL A 185 -10.18 5.92 -1.60
N LEU A 186 -10.78 6.19 -0.43
CA LEU A 186 -10.02 6.42 0.80
C LEU A 186 -9.18 5.19 1.15
N GLY A 187 -9.77 4.01 1.23
CA GLY A 187 -9.08 2.78 1.54
C GLY A 187 -8.13 2.32 0.43
N ASP A 188 -8.52 2.53 -0.84
CA ASP A 188 -7.74 2.00 -1.96
C ASP A 188 -6.56 2.90 -2.36
N LEU A 189 -6.77 4.21 -2.56
CA LEU A 189 -5.74 5.13 -3.06
C LEU A 189 -5.26 6.13 -2.00
N ALA A 190 -6.18 6.75 -1.24
CA ALA A 190 -5.78 7.77 -0.27
C ALA A 190 -4.97 7.18 0.90
N SER A 191 -5.15 5.90 1.24
CA SER A 191 -4.33 5.19 2.23
C SER A 191 -2.83 5.25 1.88
N HIS A 192 -2.46 5.05 0.62
CA HIS A 192 -1.10 5.24 0.13
C HIS A 192 -0.63 6.68 0.24
N GLY A 193 -1.53 7.65 -0.06
CA GLY A 193 -1.23 9.08 0.07
C GLY A 193 -0.90 9.46 1.51
N ILE A 194 -1.74 9.06 2.46
CA ILE A 194 -1.52 9.30 3.89
C ILE A 194 -0.23 8.61 4.38
N ASP A 195 0.00 7.38 3.95
CA ASP A 195 1.21 6.66 4.30
C ASP A 195 2.47 7.40 3.85
N LEU A 196 2.49 7.84 2.59
CA LEU A 196 3.65 8.53 2.03
C LEU A 196 3.83 9.95 2.61
N ILE A 197 2.73 10.67 2.90
CA ILE A 197 2.77 11.95 3.63
C ILE A 197 3.45 11.73 4.99
N ARG A 198 3.00 10.74 5.77
CA ARG A 198 3.56 10.46 7.10
C ARG A 198 5.01 10.00 7.01
N HIS A 199 5.35 9.16 6.05
CA HIS A 199 6.72 8.69 5.83
C HIS A 199 7.69 9.84 5.52
N LEU A 200 7.28 10.81 4.70
CA LEU A 200 8.14 11.91 4.27
C LEU A 200 8.10 13.12 5.22
N LEU A 201 6.94 13.45 5.78
CA LEU A 201 6.69 14.74 6.43
C LEU A 201 6.28 14.64 7.90
N GLY A 202 6.08 13.43 8.42
CA GLY A 202 5.63 13.18 9.79
C GLY A 202 4.12 13.15 9.94
N ASP A 203 3.67 13.15 11.19
CA ASP A 203 2.27 12.94 11.54
C ASP A 203 1.35 14.09 11.13
N VAL A 204 0.08 13.74 10.94
CA VAL A 204 -1.01 14.67 10.65
C VAL A 204 -1.74 15.01 11.95
N ASP A 205 -1.79 16.30 12.31
CA ASP A 205 -2.46 16.78 13.54
C ASP A 205 -3.95 16.99 13.36
N ALA A 206 -4.37 17.46 12.17
CA ALA A 206 -5.78 17.71 11.87
C ALA A 206 -6.01 17.70 10.37
N LEU A 207 -7.26 17.42 9.97
CA LEU A 207 -7.67 17.46 8.58
C LEU A 207 -9.11 17.90 8.40
N VAL A 208 -9.44 18.33 7.17
CA VAL A 208 -10.80 18.50 6.66
C VAL A 208 -10.85 17.89 5.26
N ALA A 209 -11.93 17.19 4.94
CA ALA A 209 -12.09 16.47 3.69
C ALA A 209 -13.49 16.65 3.08
N ASP A 210 -13.56 16.47 1.76
CA ASP A 210 -14.77 16.30 0.97
C ASP A 210 -14.67 15.06 0.09
N THR A 211 -15.80 14.36 -0.13
CA THR A 211 -15.85 13.13 -0.93
C THR A 211 -17.07 13.14 -1.86
N ALA A 212 -16.97 12.37 -2.96
CA ALA A 212 -18.07 12.23 -3.90
C ALA A 212 -18.17 10.81 -4.47
N ILE A 213 -19.40 10.39 -4.79
CA ILE A 213 -19.71 9.21 -5.60
C ILE A 213 -20.17 9.72 -6.97
N PHE A 214 -19.39 9.48 -8.02
CA PHE A 214 -19.72 9.94 -9.38
C PHE A 214 -20.39 8.87 -10.23
N ILE A 215 -20.19 7.59 -9.91
CA ILE A 215 -20.86 6.45 -10.55
C ILE A 215 -21.70 5.75 -9.50
N PRO A 216 -22.97 6.18 -9.31
CA PRO A 216 -23.79 5.76 -8.17
C PRO A 216 -24.32 4.33 -8.27
N GLU A 217 -24.31 3.72 -9.45
CA GLU A 217 -24.85 2.38 -9.68
C GLU A 217 -23.97 1.58 -10.62
N ARG A 218 -23.90 0.27 -10.39
CA ARG A 218 -23.17 -0.68 -11.24
C ARG A 218 -23.96 -1.98 -11.39
N ALA A 219 -23.74 -2.69 -12.50
CA ALA A 219 -24.39 -3.98 -12.75
C ALA A 219 -23.79 -5.07 -11.84
N ARG A 220 -24.66 -5.86 -11.20
CA ARG A 220 -24.24 -7.04 -10.44
C ARG A 220 -23.76 -8.13 -11.41
N PRO A 221 -22.58 -8.69 -11.19
CA PRO A 221 -22.08 -9.77 -12.04
C PRO A 221 -22.88 -11.07 -11.80
N SER A 222 -23.06 -11.85 -12.85
CA SER A 222 -23.76 -13.16 -12.79
C SER A 222 -22.97 -14.27 -12.12
N ALA A 223 -21.65 -14.07 -11.89
CA ALA A 223 -20.74 -14.99 -11.23
C ALA A 223 -19.68 -14.24 -10.43
N ALA A 224 -18.97 -14.92 -9.55
CA ALA A 224 -17.86 -14.34 -8.82
C ALA A 224 -16.81 -13.80 -9.81
N THR A 225 -16.50 -12.50 -9.70
CA THR A 225 -15.59 -11.80 -10.61
C THR A 225 -14.41 -11.21 -9.85
N SER A 226 -13.33 -10.92 -10.58
CA SER A 226 -12.24 -10.09 -10.04
C SER A 226 -12.77 -8.68 -9.74
N GLY A 227 -12.14 -7.97 -8.80
CA GLY A 227 -12.59 -6.65 -8.36
C GLY A 227 -12.62 -5.55 -9.44
N HIS A 228 -12.10 -5.84 -10.65
CA HIS A 228 -12.05 -4.92 -11.80
C HIS A 228 -12.70 -5.51 -13.07
N ALA A 229 -13.53 -6.53 -12.93
CA ALA A 229 -14.22 -7.14 -14.06
C ALA A 229 -15.31 -6.22 -14.62
N ARG A 230 -15.68 -6.44 -15.88
CA ARG A 230 -16.86 -5.83 -16.51
C ARG A 230 -18.05 -6.77 -16.39
N ALA A 231 -19.24 -6.21 -16.20
CA ALA A 231 -20.50 -6.94 -16.27
C ALA A 231 -21.33 -6.34 -17.42
N SER A 232 -21.58 -7.15 -18.45
CA SER A 232 -22.49 -6.78 -19.55
C SER A 232 -23.92 -7.22 -19.17
N GLY A 233 -24.72 -6.26 -18.72
CA GLY A 233 -26.08 -6.53 -18.26
C GLY A 233 -26.14 -7.10 -16.82
N GLY A 234 -27.33 -7.12 -16.24
CA GLY A 234 -27.59 -7.56 -14.87
C GLY A 234 -28.41 -6.53 -14.10
N GLU A 235 -28.85 -6.92 -12.91
CA GLU A 235 -29.52 -6.02 -11.99
C GLU A 235 -28.54 -4.94 -11.52
N MET A 236 -28.96 -3.68 -11.58
CA MET A 236 -28.18 -2.55 -11.07
C MET A 236 -28.22 -2.53 -9.55
N GLY A 237 -27.08 -2.23 -8.93
CA GLY A 237 -26.98 -2.06 -7.49
C GLY A 237 -26.20 -0.80 -7.15
N ALA A 238 -26.50 -0.24 -5.98
CA ALA A 238 -25.89 1.01 -5.53
C ALA A 238 -24.40 0.86 -5.23
N VAL A 239 -23.63 1.88 -5.58
CA VAL A 239 -22.26 2.09 -5.10
C VAL A 239 -22.36 2.88 -3.79
N GLU A 240 -21.83 2.33 -2.70
CA GLU A 240 -22.03 2.85 -1.35
C GLU A 240 -20.83 3.63 -0.81
N ASN A 241 -19.71 3.64 -1.55
CA ASN A 241 -18.48 4.30 -1.11
C ASN A 241 -17.89 5.19 -2.18
N GLU A 242 -17.09 6.14 -1.75
CA GLU A 242 -16.64 7.28 -2.53
C GLU A 242 -15.68 6.93 -3.67
N ASP A 243 -15.84 7.67 -4.80
CA ASP A 243 -14.94 7.61 -5.96
C ASP A 243 -13.84 8.66 -5.90
N PHE A 244 -14.05 9.71 -5.10
CA PHE A 244 -13.18 10.88 -5.02
C PHE A 244 -13.06 11.36 -3.57
N VAL A 245 -11.86 11.86 -3.24
CA VAL A 245 -11.59 12.61 -2.02
C VAL A 245 -10.63 13.76 -2.31
N SER A 246 -10.90 14.91 -1.68
CA SER A 246 -9.95 16.01 -1.53
C SER A 246 -9.87 16.40 -0.06
N ALA A 247 -8.64 16.54 0.47
CA ALA A 247 -8.43 16.86 1.87
C ALA A 247 -7.34 17.92 2.04
N LEU A 248 -7.53 18.78 3.07
CA LEU A 248 -6.51 19.68 3.60
C LEU A 248 -6.03 19.13 4.94
N LEU A 249 -4.71 19.06 5.12
CA LEU A 249 -4.08 18.51 6.32
C LEU A 249 -3.17 19.55 6.97
N ARG A 250 -3.14 19.53 8.30
CA ARG A 250 -2.14 20.21 9.13
C ARG A 250 -1.15 19.18 9.62
N LEU A 251 0.11 19.38 9.33
CA LEU A 251 1.18 18.49 9.77
C LEU A 251 1.70 18.93 11.15
N GLY A 252 2.15 17.97 11.96
CA GLY A 252 2.75 18.24 13.27
C GLY A 252 3.96 19.18 13.22
N SER A 253 4.66 19.19 12.09
CA SER A 253 5.75 20.16 11.81
C SER A 253 5.27 21.60 11.55
N GLY A 254 3.97 21.86 11.50
CA GLY A 254 3.37 23.14 11.15
C GLY A 254 3.12 23.36 9.66
N GLY A 255 3.61 22.48 8.79
CA GLY A 255 3.37 22.52 7.34
C GLY A 255 1.91 22.28 6.97
N ARG A 256 1.56 22.57 5.72
CA ARG A 256 0.22 22.31 5.16
C ARG A 256 0.34 21.31 4.02
N CYS A 257 -0.65 20.41 3.92
CA CYS A 257 -0.67 19.42 2.86
C CYS A 257 -2.05 19.35 2.23
N THR A 258 -2.12 19.13 0.91
CA THR A 258 -3.32 18.70 0.21
C THR A 258 -3.15 17.26 -0.23
N LEU A 259 -4.22 16.48 -0.11
CA LEU A 259 -4.32 15.13 -0.67
C LEU A 259 -5.54 15.05 -1.57
N GLU A 260 -5.35 14.58 -2.78
CA GLU A 260 -6.41 14.27 -3.72
C GLU A 260 -6.29 12.81 -4.18
N ALA A 261 -7.39 12.06 -4.15
CA ALA A 261 -7.46 10.74 -4.76
C ALA A 261 -8.76 10.54 -5.53
N CYS A 262 -8.67 9.91 -6.70
CA CYS A 262 -9.82 9.62 -7.57
C CYS A 262 -9.59 8.28 -8.28
N ARG A 263 -10.62 7.40 -8.24
CA ARG A 263 -10.58 6.12 -8.94
C ARG A 263 -11.33 6.13 -10.29
N VAL A 264 -11.93 7.28 -10.65
CA VAL A 264 -12.71 7.47 -11.89
C VAL A 264 -12.19 8.63 -12.75
N ALA A 265 -10.94 9.02 -12.57
CA ALA A 265 -10.29 10.10 -13.31
C ALA A 265 -9.89 9.63 -14.71
N VAL A 266 -10.81 9.74 -15.69
CA VAL A 266 -10.61 9.25 -17.05
C VAL A 266 -9.33 9.82 -17.69
N GLY A 267 -8.50 8.91 -18.22
CA GLY A 267 -7.21 9.25 -18.84
C GLY A 267 -6.02 9.28 -17.88
N GLU A 268 -6.27 9.22 -16.58
CA GLU A 268 -5.22 9.12 -15.57
C GLU A 268 -4.94 7.66 -15.22
N GLN A 269 -3.68 7.24 -15.36
CA GLN A 269 -3.26 5.87 -15.06
C GLN A 269 -2.14 5.91 -14.03
N ASN A 270 -2.50 5.59 -12.76
CA ASN A 270 -1.58 5.65 -11.63
C ASN A 270 -0.80 6.97 -11.56
N ASN A 271 -1.48 8.09 -11.75
CA ASN A 271 -0.91 9.41 -11.52
C ASN A 271 -0.77 9.64 -10.02
N TYR A 272 0.17 8.91 -9.42
CA TYR A 272 0.55 9.04 -8.03
C TYR A 272 1.81 9.89 -7.94
N GLY A 273 1.79 10.90 -7.08
CA GLY A 273 2.94 11.78 -6.96
C GLY A 273 2.78 12.83 -5.89
N PHE A 274 3.86 13.57 -5.69
CA PHE A 274 3.90 14.68 -4.75
C PHE A 274 4.72 15.87 -5.24
N GLU A 275 4.41 17.02 -4.67
CA GLU A 275 5.19 18.25 -4.68
C GLU A 275 5.38 18.67 -3.23
N ILE A 276 6.63 18.85 -2.78
CA ILE A 276 6.96 19.25 -1.41
C ILE A 276 7.83 20.50 -1.46
N HIS A 277 7.38 21.54 -0.79
CA HIS A 277 8.04 22.85 -0.76
C HIS A 277 8.49 23.20 0.65
N GLY A 278 9.73 23.60 0.76
CA GLY A 278 10.32 24.13 1.99
C GLY A 278 10.86 25.55 1.79
N THR A 279 11.42 26.12 2.86
CA THR A 279 11.97 27.50 2.84
C THR A 279 13.28 27.62 2.06
N LYS A 280 13.93 26.49 1.71
CA LYS A 280 15.22 26.47 0.99
C LYS A 280 15.16 25.69 -0.32
N GLY A 281 14.11 24.92 -0.57
CA GLY A 281 14.02 24.11 -1.78
C GLY A 281 12.70 23.39 -1.93
N ALA A 282 12.58 22.66 -3.03
CA ALA A 282 11.42 21.85 -3.35
C ALA A 282 11.82 20.55 -4.05
N VAL A 283 10.96 19.52 -3.91
CA VAL A 283 11.08 18.25 -4.63
C VAL A 283 9.74 17.87 -5.25
N PHE A 284 9.82 17.18 -6.40
CA PHE A 284 8.69 16.79 -7.24
C PHE A 284 8.86 15.35 -7.69
N TRP A 285 7.83 14.53 -7.53
CA TRP A 285 7.87 13.14 -7.94
C TRP A 285 6.58 12.71 -8.63
N ASP A 286 6.72 11.88 -9.67
CA ASP A 286 5.63 11.20 -10.38
C ASP A 286 5.96 9.72 -10.49
N TYR A 287 5.09 8.85 -9.98
CA TYR A 287 5.26 7.40 -10.00
C TYR A 287 5.47 6.82 -11.40
N ARG A 288 4.84 7.40 -12.42
CA ARG A 288 5.00 6.97 -13.83
C ARG A 288 6.45 7.13 -14.32
N ARG A 289 7.25 7.90 -13.59
CA ARG A 289 8.69 8.12 -13.76
C ARG A 289 9.40 7.91 -12.42
N MET A 290 9.16 6.75 -11.81
CA MET A 290 9.46 6.51 -10.39
C MET A 290 10.94 6.66 -10.02
N GLY A 291 11.86 6.52 -10.96
CA GLY A 291 13.30 6.71 -10.78
C GLY A 291 13.78 8.14 -10.96
N GLU A 292 12.88 9.11 -11.15
CA GLU A 292 13.21 10.51 -11.39
C GLU A 292 12.69 11.40 -10.27
N LEU A 293 13.54 12.28 -9.77
CA LEU A 293 13.18 13.30 -8.80
C LEU A 293 13.46 14.69 -9.37
N GLY A 294 12.42 15.51 -9.52
CA GLY A 294 12.60 16.93 -9.74
C GLY A 294 13.10 17.59 -8.45
N THR A 295 14.12 18.39 -8.52
CA THR A 295 14.68 19.13 -7.38
C THR A 295 14.86 20.59 -7.73
N CYS A 296 14.52 21.48 -6.79
CA CYS A 296 14.83 22.89 -6.87
C CYS A 296 15.57 23.25 -5.57
N LEU A 297 16.90 23.20 -5.60
CA LEU A 297 17.76 23.37 -4.43
C LEU A 297 18.78 24.48 -4.71
N GLY A 298 19.02 25.32 -3.72
CA GLY A 298 20.00 26.38 -3.82
C GLY A 298 19.50 27.72 -3.28
N SER A 299 20.29 28.78 -3.46
CA SER A 299 20.06 30.09 -2.86
C SER A 299 19.55 31.16 -3.83
N LYS A 300 19.30 30.81 -5.09
CA LYS A 300 18.90 31.78 -6.13
C LYS A 300 17.40 32.07 -6.17
N TYR A 301 16.60 31.31 -5.41
CA TYR A 301 15.14 31.44 -5.32
C TYR A 301 14.46 31.49 -6.70
N GLN A 302 13.99 32.66 -7.16
CA GLN A 302 13.27 32.82 -8.44
C GLN A 302 14.12 32.44 -9.66
N ASP A 303 15.44 32.56 -9.56
CA ASP A 303 16.39 32.22 -10.61
C ASP A 303 16.89 30.75 -10.47
N GLN A 304 16.39 30.00 -9.47
CA GLN A 304 16.78 28.62 -9.25
C GLN A 304 16.06 27.69 -10.23
N SER A 305 16.84 26.95 -11.01
CA SER A 305 16.29 25.97 -11.94
C SER A 305 15.74 24.74 -11.22
N VAL A 306 14.70 24.13 -11.80
CA VAL A 306 14.32 22.77 -11.45
C VAL A 306 15.21 21.80 -12.22
N THR A 307 15.86 20.89 -11.52
CA THR A 307 16.73 19.86 -12.09
C THR A 307 16.11 18.50 -11.88
N THR A 308 16.11 17.64 -12.90
CA THR A 308 15.72 16.23 -12.76
C THR A 308 16.94 15.40 -12.36
N VAL A 309 16.88 14.76 -11.20
CA VAL A 309 17.85 13.80 -10.74
C VAL A 309 17.37 12.39 -11.12
N LEU A 310 18.20 11.65 -11.87
CA LEU A 310 17.96 10.26 -12.19
C LEU A 310 18.56 9.39 -11.08
N VAL A 311 17.72 8.63 -10.38
CA VAL A 311 18.19 7.65 -9.39
C VAL A 311 18.60 6.40 -10.15
N GLY A 312 19.91 6.18 -10.24
CA GLY A 312 20.50 5.14 -11.05
C GLY A 312 21.16 4.02 -10.25
N PRO A 313 21.92 3.14 -10.94
CA PRO A 313 22.56 1.96 -10.34
C PRO A 313 23.51 2.28 -9.18
N GLU A 314 24.13 3.46 -9.17
CA GLU A 314 25.04 3.90 -8.11
C GLU A 314 24.29 4.27 -6.80
N SER A 315 22.98 4.27 -6.81
CA SER A 315 22.14 4.68 -5.67
C SER A 315 21.86 3.52 -4.72
N GLY A 316 22.89 2.91 -4.17
CA GLY A 316 22.79 1.92 -3.11
C GLY A 316 22.00 0.66 -3.51
N GLU A 317 20.92 0.38 -2.82
CA GLU A 317 20.10 -0.82 -3.02
C GLU A 317 19.48 -0.91 -4.43
N PHE A 318 19.15 0.23 -5.03
CA PHE A 318 18.49 0.26 -6.34
C PHE A 318 19.35 -0.28 -7.47
N GLY A 319 20.67 -0.25 -7.34
CA GLY A 319 21.59 -0.91 -8.27
C GLY A 319 21.37 -2.42 -8.42
N ARG A 320 20.70 -3.06 -7.45
CA ARG A 320 20.34 -4.48 -7.54
C ARG A 320 19.25 -4.76 -8.58
N PHE A 321 18.45 -3.76 -8.91
CA PHE A 321 17.32 -3.84 -9.85
C PHE A 321 17.62 -3.18 -11.19
N GLN A 322 18.65 -2.35 -11.24
CA GLN A 322 19.02 -1.56 -12.40
C GLN A 322 20.40 -2.00 -12.89
N PRO A 323 20.48 -2.93 -13.87
CA PRO A 323 21.76 -3.44 -14.36
C PRO A 323 22.60 -2.40 -15.10
N GLY A 324 22.01 -1.25 -15.43
CA GLY A 324 22.67 -0.12 -16.08
C GLY A 324 21.81 1.14 -16.01
N ALA A 325 22.40 2.27 -16.36
CA ALA A 325 21.70 3.55 -16.37
C ALA A 325 20.47 3.51 -17.28
N ALA A 326 19.39 4.16 -16.85
CA ALA A 326 18.10 4.23 -17.54
C ALA A 326 17.34 2.90 -17.71
N ASN A 327 17.75 1.83 -17.04
CA ASN A 327 16.93 0.63 -16.91
C ASN A 327 15.94 0.84 -15.75
N ALA A 328 14.68 1.10 -16.08
CA ALA A 328 13.65 1.44 -15.11
C ALA A 328 13.29 0.25 -14.21
N MET A 329 12.95 0.56 -12.95
CA MET A 329 12.27 -0.37 -12.05
C MET A 329 10.77 -0.36 -12.31
N GLY A 330 10.09 -1.47 -11.95
CA GLY A 330 8.65 -1.63 -12.03
C GLY A 330 7.97 -1.80 -10.67
N TYR A 331 6.64 -1.89 -10.69
CA TYR A 331 5.82 -2.13 -9.49
C TYR A 331 6.28 -3.37 -8.71
N ASP A 332 6.57 -4.47 -9.42
CA ASP A 332 6.98 -5.72 -8.81
C ASP A 332 8.32 -5.62 -8.10
N ASP A 333 9.23 -4.76 -8.56
CA ASP A 333 10.52 -4.53 -7.91
C ASP A 333 10.34 -3.88 -6.52
N LEU A 334 9.37 -2.96 -6.40
CA LEU A 334 9.01 -2.36 -5.10
C LEU A 334 8.50 -3.43 -4.12
N LYS A 335 7.78 -4.43 -4.60
CA LYS A 335 7.33 -5.55 -3.78
C LYS A 335 8.44 -6.51 -3.41
N VAL A 336 9.47 -6.68 -4.24
CA VAL A 336 10.67 -7.44 -3.85
C VAL A 336 11.41 -6.73 -2.72
N ILE A 337 11.52 -5.40 -2.74
CA ILE A 337 12.10 -4.62 -1.64
C ILE A 337 11.25 -4.76 -0.37
N GLU A 338 9.92 -4.73 -0.50
CA GLU A 338 8.99 -4.92 0.63
C GLU A 338 9.12 -6.33 1.23
N ALA A 339 9.22 -7.37 0.39
CA ALA A 339 9.51 -8.74 0.83
C ALA A 339 10.87 -8.85 1.56
N ARG A 340 11.90 -8.14 1.06
CA ARG A 340 13.20 -8.05 1.74
C ARG A 340 13.05 -7.42 3.12
N ASN A 341 12.31 -6.32 3.25
CA ASN A 341 12.06 -5.67 4.53
C ASN A 341 11.37 -6.63 5.50
N PHE A 342 10.34 -7.35 5.04
CA PHE A 342 9.63 -8.34 5.83
C PHE A 342 10.54 -9.47 6.33
N VAL A 343 11.28 -10.10 5.42
CA VAL A 343 12.20 -11.20 5.76
C VAL A 343 13.32 -10.71 6.69
N SER A 344 13.88 -9.52 6.43
CA SER A 344 14.89 -8.93 7.30
C SER A 344 14.34 -8.62 8.69
N SER A 345 13.09 -8.17 8.80
CA SER A 345 12.43 -7.95 10.11
C SER A 345 12.36 -9.24 10.92
N ILE A 346 12.08 -10.37 10.27
CA ILE A 346 12.04 -11.69 10.92
C ILE A 346 13.45 -12.11 11.36
N VAL A 347 14.44 -11.96 10.50
CA VAL A 347 15.84 -12.37 10.77
C VAL A 347 16.46 -11.54 11.90
N ASP A 348 16.23 -10.23 11.88
CA ASP A 348 16.85 -9.28 12.80
C ASP A 348 16.03 -9.12 14.10
N GLY A 349 14.79 -9.61 14.13
CA GLY A 349 13.87 -9.41 15.25
C GLY A 349 13.46 -7.95 15.46
N ALA A 350 13.63 -7.12 14.44
CA ALA A 350 13.35 -5.67 14.50
C ALA A 350 12.62 -5.20 13.23
N PRO A 351 11.58 -4.35 13.36
CA PRO A 351 10.78 -3.91 12.23
C PRO A 351 11.59 -3.17 11.17
N GLN A 352 11.36 -3.50 9.89
CA GLN A 352 11.90 -2.79 8.74
C GLN A 352 10.76 -2.47 7.75
N GLY A 353 10.85 -1.31 7.10
CA GLY A 353 9.81 -0.83 6.17
C GLY A 353 8.54 -0.35 6.88
N ALA A 354 7.39 -0.46 6.20
CA ALA A 354 6.10 -0.08 6.76
C ALA A 354 5.57 -1.15 7.71
N THR A 355 5.15 -0.74 8.89
CA THR A 355 4.70 -1.63 9.98
C THR A 355 3.19 -1.56 10.22
N ILE A 356 2.68 -2.44 11.04
CA ILE A 356 1.27 -2.38 11.46
C ILE A 356 0.93 -1.07 12.21
N ALA A 357 1.90 -0.43 12.87
CA ALA A 357 1.68 0.88 13.48
C ALA A 357 1.42 1.97 12.43
N ASP A 358 2.09 1.91 11.27
CA ASP A 358 1.82 2.80 10.14
C ASP A 358 0.40 2.59 9.59
N ALA A 359 -0.06 1.33 9.53
CA ALA A 359 -1.43 1.03 9.12
C ALA A 359 -2.47 1.60 10.08
N VAL A 360 -2.24 1.50 11.40
CA VAL A 360 -3.13 2.11 12.41
C VAL A 360 -3.22 3.62 12.21
N ALA A 361 -2.09 4.29 12.06
CA ALA A 361 -2.08 5.74 11.87
C ALA A 361 -2.69 6.17 10.51
N SER A 362 -2.49 5.38 9.45
CA SER A 362 -3.18 5.59 8.18
C SER A 362 -4.70 5.44 8.34
N ALA A 363 -5.17 4.37 8.98
CA ALA A 363 -6.59 4.13 9.22
C ALA A 363 -7.24 5.27 10.06
N GLN A 364 -6.54 5.77 11.08
CA GLN A 364 -7.00 6.92 11.87
C GLN A 364 -7.24 8.16 11.00
N ALA A 365 -6.34 8.45 10.07
CA ALA A 365 -6.51 9.58 9.16
C ALA A 365 -7.69 9.37 8.19
N LEU A 366 -7.90 8.12 7.69
CA LEU A 366 -9.04 7.80 6.82
C LEU A 366 -10.37 7.92 7.58
N ASP A 367 -10.46 7.39 8.80
CA ASP A 367 -11.67 7.53 9.64
C ASP A 367 -11.94 9.00 9.98
N ALA A 368 -10.89 9.81 10.20
CA ALA A 368 -11.03 11.25 10.40
C ALA A 368 -11.53 11.97 9.14
N MET A 369 -11.16 11.52 7.93
CA MET A 369 -11.75 12.05 6.68
C MET A 369 -13.24 11.75 6.61
N VAL A 370 -13.66 10.52 6.92
CA VAL A 370 -15.09 10.13 6.98
C VAL A 370 -15.84 10.98 8.01
N ALA A 371 -15.28 11.18 9.20
CA ALA A 371 -15.85 12.03 10.24
C ALA A 371 -15.92 13.50 9.81
N SER A 372 -14.91 14.00 9.09
CA SER A 372 -14.89 15.36 8.56
C SER A 372 -15.98 15.61 7.55
N VAL A 373 -16.19 14.71 6.61
CA VAL A 373 -17.29 14.78 5.63
C VAL A 373 -18.64 14.80 6.34
N SER A 374 -18.81 13.95 7.36
CA SER A 374 -20.08 13.86 8.10
C SER A 374 -20.36 15.08 8.95
N SER A 375 -19.33 15.71 9.53
CA SER A 375 -19.49 16.90 10.41
C SER A 375 -19.38 18.22 9.66
N GLY A 376 -18.85 18.23 8.43
CA GLY A 376 -18.54 19.43 7.66
C GLY A 376 -17.39 20.27 8.23
N GLY A 377 -16.52 19.70 9.07
CA GLY A 377 -15.52 20.45 9.80
C GLY A 377 -14.17 19.76 9.95
N TRP A 378 -13.21 20.48 10.57
CA TRP A 378 -11.89 19.97 10.90
C TRP A 378 -11.98 18.91 12.01
N ILE A 379 -11.24 17.81 11.81
CA ILE A 379 -11.06 16.74 12.79
C ILE A 379 -9.60 16.74 13.26
N SER A 380 -9.39 16.69 14.57
CA SER A 380 -8.10 16.56 15.22
C SER A 380 -7.71 15.07 15.32
N LEU A 381 -6.45 14.75 15.09
CA LEU A 381 -5.93 13.36 15.11
C LEU A 381 -5.03 13.09 16.33
N GLY A 382 -4.55 14.11 17.02
CA GLY A 382 -3.68 13.99 18.19
C GLY A 382 -4.01 14.97 19.27
#